data_4128f29e54fcb3fd735823ac7fce4a03
#
_entry.id   4128f29e54fcb3fd735823ac7fce4a03
#
_cell.length_a   1.000
_cell.length_b   1.000
_cell.length_c   1.000
_cell.angle_alpha   90.00
_cell.angle_beta   90.00
_cell.angle_gamma   90.00
#
_symmetry.space_group_name_H-M   'P 1'
#
loop_
_entity.id
_entity.type
_entity.pdbx_description
1 polymer ?
#
loop_
_entity_poly.entity_id
_entity_poly.type
_entity_poly.pdbx_seq_one_letter_code
_entity_poly.pdbx_strand_id
1 'polypeptide(L)'
;YKKIIQYFEPEFLLGLTATPERLDNQDVFELFDHNVPYELRLRDAIANDLVVPFKYYGIRDQLVDYGLSSNEERRMIAQLAKEDHCDFLSDQIEKHRPKGKLKALAFCRNVTHARMMCEALGERYKTAYLTGRNDIGERIRAYNDLQDDTKDLEILFTVDILNEGVDIPGVNMVLFLRPTESTTIFIQQLGRGLRKYPNKEYVTVLDFIGNSYKRSVQIAFALGSLAENFVMEKRLMASLVKDDFTALGLTDYGVEI
;
A
#
# COMPACT_ATOMS: atom_id res chain seq x y z
N TYR A 1 -15.96 -11.16 18.33
CA TYR A 1 -17.04 -10.15 18.47
C TYR A 1 -18.35 -10.79 18.94
N LYS A 2 -18.85 -11.91 18.37
CA LYS A 2 -20.15 -12.54 18.71
C LYS A 2 -20.34 -12.72 20.23
N LYS A 3 -19.35 -13.25 20.96
CA LYS A 3 -19.42 -13.44 22.41
C LYS A 3 -19.56 -12.12 23.20
N ILE A 4 -18.93 -11.04 22.73
CA ILE A 4 -18.98 -9.72 23.38
C ILE A 4 -20.38 -9.12 23.15
N ILE A 5 -20.88 -9.18 21.93
CA ILE A 5 -22.22 -8.69 21.59
C ILE A 5 -23.29 -9.43 22.38
N GLN A 6 -23.19 -10.77 22.46
CA GLN A 6 -24.10 -11.61 23.24
C GLN A 6 -24.04 -11.32 24.74
N TYR A 7 -22.88 -10.94 25.27
CA TYR A 7 -22.72 -10.62 26.69
C TYR A 7 -23.35 -9.28 27.07
N PHE A 8 -23.18 -8.26 26.20
CA PHE A 8 -23.64 -6.91 26.51
C PHE A 8 -25.07 -6.64 26.02
N GLU A 9 -25.61 -7.45 25.12
CA GLU A 9 -26.95 -7.30 24.51
C GLU A 9 -27.28 -5.84 24.18
N PRO A 10 -26.48 -5.17 23.32
CA PRO A 10 -26.60 -3.75 23.07
C PRO A 10 -27.92 -3.45 22.35
N GLU A 11 -28.62 -2.36 22.74
CA GLU A 11 -29.81 -1.87 22.03
C GLU A 11 -29.47 -1.34 20.62
N PHE A 12 -28.23 -0.91 20.40
CA PHE A 12 -27.73 -0.41 19.13
C PHE A 12 -26.30 -0.89 18.89
N LEU A 13 -26.05 -1.43 17.69
CA LEU A 13 -24.74 -1.88 17.26
C LEU A 13 -24.34 -1.16 15.98
N LEU A 14 -23.23 -0.41 16.00
CA LEU A 14 -22.65 0.24 14.83
C LEU A 14 -21.29 -0.35 14.52
N GLY A 15 -21.10 -0.81 13.29
CA GLY A 15 -19.82 -1.24 12.74
C GLY A 15 -19.27 -0.23 11.73
N LEU A 16 -17.99 0.11 11.85
CA LEU A 16 -17.26 0.92 10.89
C LEU A 16 -16.02 0.15 10.44
N THR A 17 -15.86 -0.06 9.15
CA THR A 17 -14.68 -0.72 8.57
C THR A 17 -14.40 -0.16 7.19
N ALA A 18 -13.12 -0.04 6.85
CA ALA A 18 -12.68 0.28 5.49
C ALA A 18 -12.56 -0.97 4.60
N THR A 19 -12.62 -2.16 5.20
CA THR A 19 -12.38 -3.44 4.52
C THR A 19 -13.30 -4.51 5.09
N PRO A 20 -14.57 -4.53 4.64
CA PRO A 20 -15.56 -5.48 5.15
C PRO A 20 -15.27 -6.92 4.67
N GLU A 21 -14.64 -7.10 3.52
CA GLU A 21 -14.25 -8.41 3.01
C GLU A 21 -13.04 -8.93 3.78
N ARG A 22 -13.21 -10.05 4.46
CA ARG A 22 -12.17 -10.70 5.27
C ARG A 22 -11.61 -11.93 4.57
N LEU A 23 -10.28 -12.12 4.74
CA LEU A 23 -9.57 -13.28 4.19
C LEU A 23 -9.85 -14.59 4.97
N ASP A 24 -10.37 -14.49 6.19
CA ASP A 24 -10.66 -15.64 7.06
C ASP A 24 -12.05 -16.25 6.82
N ASN A 25 -12.72 -15.88 5.71
CA ASN A 25 -14.07 -16.30 5.35
C ASN A 25 -15.14 -16.02 6.43
N GLN A 26 -14.84 -15.15 7.39
CA GLN A 26 -15.85 -14.70 8.35
C GLN A 26 -16.64 -13.55 7.75
N ASP A 27 -17.94 -13.72 7.63
CA ASP A 27 -18.84 -12.66 7.18
C ASP A 27 -19.09 -11.67 8.30
N VAL A 28 -18.52 -10.47 8.16
CA VAL A 28 -18.73 -9.37 9.12
C VAL A 28 -20.16 -8.85 9.04
N PHE A 29 -20.80 -8.91 7.87
CA PHE A 29 -22.16 -8.44 7.67
C PHE A 29 -23.18 -9.25 8.46
N GLU A 30 -22.92 -10.54 8.70
CA GLU A 30 -23.77 -11.41 9.55
C GLU A 30 -23.95 -10.85 10.98
N LEU A 31 -22.97 -10.09 11.52
CA LEU A 31 -23.07 -9.48 12.84
C LEU A 31 -24.08 -8.32 12.88
N PHE A 32 -24.49 -7.83 11.74
CA PHE A 32 -25.39 -6.69 11.54
C PHE A 32 -26.63 -7.07 10.74
N ASP A 33 -26.99 -8.36 10.70
CA ASP A 33 -28.12 -8.88 9.92
C ASP A 33 -28.09 -8.43 8.45
N HIS A 34 -26.87 -8.33 7.87
CA HIS A 34 -26.60 -7.80 6.52
C HIS A 34 -27.14 -6.38 6.29
N ASN A 35 -27.39 -5.62 7.36
CA ASN A 35 -27.80 -4.23 7.24
C ASN A 35 -26.58 -3.34 7.01
N VAL A 36 -26.43 -2.82 5.78
CA VAL A 36 -25.36 -1.91 5.36
C VAL A 36 -25.98 -0.57 4.98
N PRO A 37 -26.19 0.35 5.95
CA PRO A 37 -26.86 1.62 5.69
C PRO A 37 -26.06 2.55 4.79
N TYR A 38 -24.74 2.39 4.76
CA TYR A 38 -23.85 3.21 3.94
C TYR A 38 -22.60 2.45 3.55
N GLU A 39 -22.27 2.49 2.27
CA GLU A 39 -21.04 1.96 1.71
C GLU A 39 -20.38 3.04 0.84
N LEU A 40 -19.09 3.30 1.06
CA LEU A 40 -18.27 4.19 0.26
C LEU A 40 -17.02 3.46 -0.21
N ARG A 41 -16.98 3.11 -1.47
CA ARG A 41 -15.82 2.49 -2.09
C ARG A 41 -14.75 3.52 -2.44
N LEU A 42 -13.50 3.08 -2.56
CA LEU A 42 -12.36 3.96 -2.88
C LEU A 42 -12.59 4.77 -4.17
N ARG A 43 -13.16 4.14 -5.20
CA ARG A 43 -13.56 4.81 -6.44
C ARG A 43 -14.48 6.00 -6.19
N ASP A 44 -15.54 5.77 -5.41
CA ASP A 44 -16.54 6.80 -5.13
C ASP A 44 -15.94 7.92 -4.27
N ALA A 45 -15.04 7.55 -3.35
CA ALA A 45 -14.29 8.53 -2.56
C ALA A 45 -13.40 9.42 -3.44
N ILE A 46 -12.73 8.85 -4.45
CA ILE A 46 -11.94 9.62 -5.44
C ILE A 46 -12.87 10.46 -6.33
N ALA A 47 -13.94 9.87 -6.88
CA ALA A 47 -14.87 10.55 -7.78
C ALA A 47 -15.59 11.72 -7.09
N ASN A 48 -15.88 11.60 -5.79
CA ASN A 48 -16.48 12.65 -4.97
C ASN A 48 -15.44 13.58 -4.31
N ASP A 49 -14.19 13.51 -4.75
CA ASP A 49 -13.10 14.37 -4.22
C ASP A 49 -12.94 14.31 -2.68
N LEU A 50 -13.19 13.15 -2.07
CA LEU A 50 -12.98 12.94 -0.64
C LEU A 50 -11.52 12.59 -0.30
N VAL A 51 -10.83 11.97 -1.25
CA VAL A 51 -9.41 11.61 -1.19
C VAL A 51 -8.73 12.01 -2.50
N VAL A 52 -7.39 12.11 -2.49
CA VAL A 52 -6.63 12.35 -3.71
C VAL A 52 -6.54 11.07 -4.55
N PRO A 53 -6.48 11.18 -5.89
CA PRO A 53 -6.21 10.03 -6.75
C PRO A 53 -4.78 9.50 -6.54
N PHE A 54 -4.47 8.36 -7.12
CA PHE A 54 -3.13 7.79 -7.12
C PHE A 54 -2.73 7.32 -8.51
N LYS A 55 -1.41 7.27 -8.75
CA LYS A 55 -0.81 6.67 -9.94
C LYS A 55 -0.10 5.40 -9.49
N TYR A 56 -0.52 4.26 -10.02
CA TYR A 56 0.05 2.96 -9.68
C TYR A 56 1.01 2.48 -10.77
N TYR A 57 2.20 2.07 -10.35
CA TYR A 57 3.22 1.49 -11.21
C TYR A 57 3.64 0.15 -10.63
N GLY A 58 3.29 -0.93 -11.32
CA GLY A 58 3.77 -2.27 -11.04
C GLY A 58 5.13 -2.47 -11.69
N ILE A 59 6.19 -2.60 -10.91
CA ILE A 59 7.56 -2.64 -11.39
C ILE A 59 8.06 -4.08 -11.32
N ARG A 60 8.47 -4.63 -12.47
CA ARG A 60 9.15 -5.92 -12.52
C ARG A 60 10.56 -5.78 -11.95
N ASP A 61 10.79 -6.45 -10.83
CA ASP A 61 12.10 -6.57 -10.24
C ASP A 61 12.72 -7.91 -10.67
N GLN A 62 13.64 -7.86 -11.64
CA GLN A 62 14.35 -9.04 -12.14
C GLN A 62 15.62 -9.35 -11.36
N LEU A 63 16.02 -8.47 -10.44
CA LEU A 63 17.26 -8.60 -9.67
C LEU A 63 17.06 -9.43 -8.41
N VAL A 64 15.80 -9.60 -7.98
CA VAL A 64 15.45 -10.31 -6.75
C VAL A 64 14.44 -11.41 -7.03
N ASP A 65 14.74 -12.62 -6.56
CA ASP A 65 13.78 -13.73 -6.60
C ASP A 65 12.91 -13.70 -5.35
N TYR A 66 11.68 -13.25 -5.50
CA TYR A 66 10.67 -13.19 -4.43
C TYR A 66 9.98 -14.53 -4.15
N GLY A 67 10.21 -15.54 -5.00
CA GLY A 67 9.62 -16.89 -4.88
C GLY A 67 10.38 -17.82 -3.91
N LEU A 68 11.41 -17.33 -3.26
CA LEU A 68 12.24 -18.10 -2.35
C LEU A 68 11.49 -18.54 -1.09
N SER A 69 11.77 -19.73 -0.62
CA SER A 69 11.23 -20.28 0.63
C SER A 69 11.70 -19.47 1.85
N SER A 70 11.00 -19.62 2.98
CA SER A 70 11.33 -18.92 4.23
C SER A 70 12.77 -19.16 4.72
N ASN A 71 13.39 -20.28 4.37
CA ASN A 71 14.80 -20.56 4.70
C ASN A 71 15.79 -19.74 3.86
N GLU A 72 15.37 -19.20 2.72
CA GLU A 72 16.15 -18.39 1.79
C GLU A 72 15.89 -16.89 1.97
N GLU A 73 15.00 -16.53 2.88
CA GLU A 73 14.61 -15.13 3.15
C GLU A 73 15.82 -14.23 3.44
N ARG A 74 16.82 -14.72 4.17
CA ARG A 74 18.05 -13.94 4.43
C ARG A 74 18.83 -13.64 3.16
N ARG A 75 18.87 -14.59 2.20
CA ARG A 75 19.53 -14.39 0.90
C ARG A 75 18.79 -13.37 0.07
N MET A 76 17.47 -13.45 0.04
CA MET A 76 16.62 -12.48 -0.64
C MET A 76 16.82 -11.07 -0.08
N ILE A 77 16.77 -10.90 1.25
CA ILE A 77 17.00 -9.60 1.90
C ILE A 77 18.40 -9.07 1.59
N ALA A 78 19.42 -9.93 1.57
CA ALA A 78 20.77 -9.54 1.18
C ALA A 78 20.87 -9.12 -0.30
N GLN A 79 20.05 -9.68 -1.19
CA GLN A 79 19.98 -9.24 -2.59
C GLN A 79 19.31 -7.85 -2.70
N LEU A 80 18.26 -7.60 -1.93
CA LEU A 80 17.55 -6.31 -1.89
C LEU A 80 18.47 -5.14 -1.46
N ALA A 81 19.47 -5.40 -0.62
CA ALA A 81 20.42 -4.39 -0.14
C ALA A 81 21.70 -4.27 -0.99
N LYS A 82 21.80 -4.96 -2.13
CA LYS A 82 22.92 -4.80 -3.05
C LYS A 82 22.86 -3.45 -3.77
N GLU A 83 24.01 -2.93 -4.11
CA GLU A 83 24.16 -1.65 -4.81
C GLU A 83 23.34 -1.58 -6.09
N ASP A 84 23.46 -2.59 -6.97
CA ASP A 84 22.70 -2.68 -8.22
C ASP A 84 21.19 -2.59 -8.01
N HIS A 85 20.67 -3.22 -6.94
CA HIS A 85 19.25 -3.15 -6.63
C HIS A 85 18.87 -1.79 -6.02
N CYS A 86 19.73 -1.21 -5.19
CA CYS A 86 19.51 0.14 -4.66
C CYS A 86 19.55 1.19 -5.76
N ASP A 87 20.41 1.04 -6.77
CA ASP A 87 20.43 1.86 -7.99
C ASP A 87 19.12 1.76 -8.73
N PHE A 88 18.67 0.53 -9.00
CA PHE A 88 17.40 0.28 -9.66
C PHE A 88 16.21 0.91 -8.91
N LEU A 89 16.14 0.72 -7.58
CA LEU A 89 15.08 1.35 -6.76
C LEU A 89 15.13 2.88 -6.85
N SER A 90 16.33 3.45 -6.75
CA SER A 90 16.53 4.89 -6.83
C SER A 90 16.11 5.45 -8.18
N ASP A 91 16.48 4.78 -9.26
CA ASP A 91 16.08 5.16 -10.62
C ASP A 91 14.54 5.15 -10.77
N GLN A 92 13.87 4.14 -10.22
CA GLN A 92 12.40 4.09 -10.24
C GLN A 92 11.78 5.20 -9.38
N ILE A 93 12.34 5.48 -8.21
CA ILE A 93 11.88 6.58 -7.35
C ILE A 93 12.02 7.92 -8.07
N GLU A 94 13.19 8.20 -8.67
CA GLU A 94 13.42 9.46 -9.39
C GLU A 94 12.59 9.58 -10.67
N LYS A 95 12.45 8.49 -11.44
CA LYS A 95 11.60 8.45 -12.65
C LYS A 95 10.15 8.85 -12.35
N HIS A 96 9.63 8.43 -11.20
CA HIS A 96 8.24 8.64 -10.81
C HIS A 96 8.06 9.65 -9.68
N ARG A 97 9.10 10.44 -9.39
CA ARG A 97 9.13 11.40 -8.29
C ARG A 97 7.99 12.41 -8.39
N PRO A 98 7.18 12.58 -7.34
CA PRO A 98 6.17 13.65 -7.31
C PRO A 98 6.84 15.03 -7.30
N LYS A 99 6.09 16.05 -7.71
CA LYS A 99 6.55 17.45 -7.62
C LYS A 99 6.83 17.84 -6.16
N GLY A 100 7.89 18.59 -5.93
CA GLY A 100 8.28 19.07 -4.61
C GLY A 100 9.13 18.09 -3.81
N LYS A 101 9.07 18.19 -2.49
CA LYS A 101 9.82 17.32 -1.58
C LYS A 101 9.26 15.91 -1.61
N LEU A 102 10.16 14.92 -1.70
CA LEU A 102 9.79 13.51 -1.57
C LEU A 102 9.37 13.21 -0.11
N LYS A 103 8.20 12.62 0.04
CA LYS A 103 7.65 12.15 1.32
C LYS A 103 7.15 10.73 1.12
N ALA A 104 8.10 9.79 1.14
CA ALA A 104 7.84 8.41 0.78
C ALA A 104 7.64 7.52 2.01
N LEU A 105 6.62 6.67 1.95
CA LEU A 105 6.37 5.64 2.92
C LEU A 105 6.65 4.28 2.29
N ALA A 106 7.63 3.54 2.84
CA ALA A 106 8.08 2.27 2.30
C ALA A 106 7.68 1.09 3.21
N PHE A 107 6.95 0.13 2.63
CA PHE A 107 6.50 -1.08 3.34
C PHE A 107 7.46 -2.23 3.12
N CYS A 108 8.08 -2.69 4.19
CA CYS A 108 9.05 -3.76 4.22
C CYS A 108 8.48 -5.06 4.80
N ARG A 109 9.09 -6.20 4.46
CA ARG A 109 8.65 -7.52 4.87
C ARG A 109 8.83 -7.78 6.38
N ASN A 110 10.00 -7.38 6.92
CA ASN A 110 10.35 -7.53 8.32
C ASN A 110 11.34 -6.45 8.76
N VAL A 111 11.66 -6.44 10.06
CA VAL A 111 12.55 -5.45 10.68
C VAL A 111 13.95 -5.44 10.06
N THR A 112 14.50 -6.62 9.76
CA THR A 112 15.81 -6.74 9.11
C THR A 112 15.81 -6.09 7.74
N HIS A 113 14.78 -6.34 6.94
CA HIS A 113 14.60 -5.72 5.63
C HIS A 113 14.49 -4.19 5.75
N ALA A 114 13.64 -3.68 6.66
CA ALA A 114 13.46 -2.23 6.83
C ALA A 114 14.78 -1.54 7.23
N ARG A 115 15.53 -2.14 8.15
CA ARG A 115 16.83 -1.62 8.56
C ARG A 115 17.83 -1.61 7.42
N MET A 116 17.99 -2.73 6.70
CA MET A 116 18.94 -2.84 5.59
C MET A 116 18.62 -1.87 4.46
N MET A 117 17.34 -1.71 4.09
CA MET A 117 16.93 -0.75 3.08
C MET A 117 17.15 0.70 3.53
N CYS A 118 16.88 0.99 4.80
CA CYS A 118 17.18 2.30 5.40
C CYS A 118 18.67 2.63 5.33
N GLU A 119 19.54 1.68 5.67
CA GLU A 119 20.99 1.84 5.61
C GLU A 119 21.46 1.98 4.14
N ALA A 120 21.04 1.09 3.25
CA ALA A 120 21.47 1.06 1.86
C ALA A 120 21.03 2.27 1.04
N LEU A 121 19.80 2.75 1.21
CA LEU A 121 19.31 3.95 0.54
C LEU A 121 19.67 5.25 1.27
N GLY A 122 20.21 5.14 2.50
CA GLY A 122 20.63 6.29 3.32
C GLY A 122 21.77 7.12 2.74
N GLU A 123 22.51 6.57 1.78
CA GLU A 123 23.56 7.29 1.04
C GLU A 123 22.97 8.27 0.01
N ARG A 124 21.73 8.02 -0.47
CA ARG A 124 21.05 8.80 -1.51
C ARG A 124 19.92 9.66 -0.99
N TYR A 125 19.23 9.19 0.05
CA TYR A 125 18.07 9.83 0.65
C TYR A 125 18.23 10.01 2.14
N LYS A 126 17.53 10.93 2.73
CA LYS A 126 17.36 11.01 4.18
C LYS A 126 16.31 9.99 4.62
N THR A 127 16.76 8.94 5.27
CA THR A 127 15.98 7.76 5.60
C THR A 127 15.83 7.56 7.10
N ALA A 128 14.72 6.97 7.50
CA ALA A 128 14.51 6.41 8.84
C ALA A 128 13.70 5.12 8.74
N TYR A 129 13.70 4.30 9.80
CA TYR A 129 12.82 3.14 9.86
C TYR A 129 12.11 3.02 11.20
N LEU A 130 10.91 2.47 11.17
CA LEU A 130 10.09 2.19 12.34
C LEU A 130 9.71 0.71 12.41
N THR A 131 9.66 0.22 13.63
CA THR A 131 9.29 -1.15 13.96
C THR A 131 8.26 -1.20 15.07
N GLY A 132 7.71 -2.37 15.36
CA GLY A 132 6.81 -2.58 16.49
C GLY A 132 7.45 -2.27 17.86
N ARG A 133 8.79 -2.15 17.95
CA ARG A 133 9.51 -1.85 19.21
C ARG A 133 9.59 -0.36 19.52
N ASN A 134 9.38 0.51 18.53
CA ASN A 134 9.38 1.95 18.74
C ASN A 134 8.18 2.35 19.60
N ASP A 135 8.37 3.25 20.54
CA ASP A 135 7.28 3.80 21.32
C ASP A 135 6.37 4.72 20.48
N ILE A 136 5.21 5.06 21.01
CA ILE A 136 4.21 5.88 20.31
C ILE A 136 4.77 7.28 20.00
N GLY A 137 5.56 7.86 20.91
CA GLY A 137 6.14 9.18 20.73
C GLY A 137 7.19 9.21 19.62
N GLU A 138 8.03 8.16 19.52
CA GLU A 138 9.01 8.00 18.43
C GLU A 138 8.31 7.89 17.07
N ARG A 139 7.23 7.10 17.01
CA ARG A 139 6.45 6.94 15.78
C ARG A 139 5.81 8.27 15.34
N ILE A 140 5.16 8.98 16.26
CA ILE A 140 4.54 10.27 15.96
C ILE A 140 5.59 11.28 15.48
N ARG A 141 6.77 11.33 16.12
CA ARG A 141 7.88 12.20 15.68
C ARG A 141 8.30 11.86 14.24
N ALA A 142 8.56 10.60 13.93
CA ALA A 142 8.97 10.22 12.58
C ALA A 142 7.90 10.53 11.52
N TYR A 143 6.62 10.38 11.85
CA TYR A 143 5.53 10.75 10.94
C TYR A 143 5.45 12.26 10.71
N ASN A 144 5.63 13.05 11.77
CA ASN A 144 5.65 14.51 11.66
C ASN A 144 6.87 14.98 10.89
N ASP A 145 8.05 14.42 11.14
CA ASP A 145 9.29 14.76 10.44
C ASP A 145 9.18 14.43 8.93
N LEU A 146 8.51 13.33 8.55
CA LEU A 146 8.28 13.00 7.14
C LEU A 146 7.36 14.02 6.45
N GLN A 147 6.36 14.57 7.17
CA GLN A 147 5.39 15.50 6.61
C GLN A 147 5.87 16.96 6.61
N ASP A 148 6.80 17.30 7.48
CA ASP A 148 7.32 18.65 7.66
C ASP A 148 8.31 19.01 6.54
N ASP A 149 8.01 20.06 5.78
CA ASP A 149 8.87 20.53 4.69
C ASP A 149 10.20 21.12 5.19
N THR A 150 10.30 21.49 6.46
CA THR A 150 11.52 22.01 7.10
C THR A 150 12.47 20.91 7.56
N LYS A 151 12.02 19.66 7.64
CA LYS A 151 12.83 18.50 8.01
C LYS A 151 13.42 17.85 6.78
N ASP A 152 14.49 17.08 6.94
CA ASP A 152 15.19 16.48 5.82
C ASP A 152 14.66 15.07 5.46
N LEU A 153 13.87 14.42 6.33
CA LEU A 153 13.40 13.05 6.12
C LEU A 153 12.62 12.93 4.80
N GLU A 154 13.02 11.99 3.95
CA GLU A 154 12.43 11.74 2.62
C GLU A 154 11.76 10.38 2.53
N ILE A 155 12.35 9.33 3.13
CA ILE A 155 11.80 7.96 3.08
C ILE A 155 11.72 7.38 4.49
N LEU A 156 10.52 6.93 4.86
CA LEU A 156 10.27 6.22 6.11
C LEU A 156 9.95 4.76 5.82
N PHE A 157 10.84 3.85 6.23
CA PHE A 157 10.63 2.41 6.10
C PHE A 157 9.84 1.88 7.29
N THR A 158 8.85 1.02 7.03
CA THR A 158 7.95 0.49 8.07
C THR A 158 7.67 -0.99 7.90
N VAL A 159 7.36 -1.65 9.02
CA VAL A 159 6.96 -3.06 9.07
C VAL A 159 5.70 -3.18 9.89
N ASP A 160 4.57 -3.49 9.25
CA ASP A 160 3.25 -3.80 9.85
C ASP A 160 2.68 -2.85 10.92
N ILE A 161 3.41 -1.76 11.25
CA ILE A 161 3.02 -0.81 12.32
C ILE A 161 1.97 0.20 11.88
N LEU A 162 1.72 0.29 10.58
CA LEU A 162 0.75 1.24 10.01
C LEU A 162 -0.62 0.60 9.74
N ASN A 163 -0.87 -0.58 10.29
CA ASN A 163 -2.12 -1.28 10.05
C ASN A 163 -3.32 -0.61 10.72
N GLU A 164 -3.12 0.21 11.78
CA GLU A 164 -4.22 0.87 12.48
C GLU A 164 -3.84 2.29 13.00
N GLY A 165 -4.77 3.24 12.83
CA GLY A 165 -4.82 4.49 13.60
C GLY A 165 -3.83 5.60 13.23
N VAL A 166 -2.89 5.40 12.31
CA VAL A 166 -1.91 6.44 11.93
C VAL A 166 -2.38 7.22 10.71
N ASP A 167 -2.32 8.53 10.82
CA ASP A 167 -2.66 9.46 9.75
C ASP A 167 -1.41 10.20 9.27
N ILE A 168 -1.07 10.04 7.97
CA ILE A 168 0.10 10.69 7.36
C ILE A 168 -0.33 11.33 6.03
N PRO A 169 -1.17 12.37 6.06
CA PRO A 169 -1.73 12.95 4.84
C PRO A 169 -0.68 13.58 3.92
N GLY A 170 0.48 13.99 4.45
CA GLY A 170 1.58 14.57 3.68
C GLY A 170 2.32 13.60 2.76
N VAL A 171 2.17 12.29 2.93
CA VAL A 171 2.81 11.28 2.06
C VAL A 171 2.38 11.47 0.61
N ASN A 172 3.34 11.54 -0.31
CA ASN A 172 3.12 11.70 -1.74
C ASN A 172 3.65 10.52 -2.59
N MET A 173 4.39 9.59 -1.96
CA MET A 173 4.82 8.35 -2.59
C MET A 173 4.69 7.18 -1.62
N VAL A 174 4.25 6.04 -2.13
CA VAL A 174 4.18 4.76 -1.39
C VAL A 174 5.00 3.72 -2.13
N LEU A 175 5.91 3.06 -1.41
CA LEU A 175 6.78 2.01 -1.94
C LEU A 175 6.39 0.68 -1.31
N PHE A 176 5.96 -0.28 -2.13
CA PHE A 176 5.75 -1.65 -1.69
C PHE A 176 7.00 -2.48 -2.04
N LEU A 177 7.91 -2.61 -1.07
CA LEU A 177 9.16 -3.38 -1.20
C LEU A 177 8.99 -4.85 -0.78
N ARG A 178 7.77 -5.26 -0.54
CA ARG A 178 7.40 -6.64 -0.25
C ARG A 178 6.18 -7.07 -1.05
N PRO A 179 6.10 -8.31 -1.50
CA PRO A 179 4.85 -8.85 -1.97
C PRO A 179 3.79 -8.79 -0.86
N THR A 180 2.71 -8.05 -1.04
CA THR A 180 1.57 -8.04 -0.12
C THR A 180 0.54 -9.01 -0.68
N GLU A 181 0.32 -10.13 -0.01
CA GLU A 181 -0.62 -11.17 -0.49
C GLU A 181 -2.09 -10.77 -0.31
N SER A 182 -2.36 -9.77 0.53
CA SER A 182 -3.70 -9.31 0.86
C SER A 182 -4.04 -7.98 0.21
N THR A 183 -5.03 -7.99 -0.65
CA THR A 183 -5.70 -6.80 -1.21
C THR A 183 -6.16 -5.83 -0.12
N THR A 184 -6.70 -6.37 0.96
CA THR A 184 -7.16 -5.61 2.13
C THR A 184 -6.03 -4.81 2.76
N ILE A 185 -4.88 -5.46 3.00
CA ILE A 185 -3.69 -4.79 3.57
C ILE A 185 -3.18 -3.74 2.59
N PHE A 186 -3.15 -4.04 1.29
CA PHE A 186 -2.75 -3.07 0.26
C PHE A 186 -3.62 -1.82 0.30
N ILE A 187 -4.95 -1.95 0.27
CA ILE A 187 -5.88 -0.82 0.32
C ILE A 187 -5.75 -0.04 1.64
N GLN A 188 -5.58 -0.72 2.77
CA GLN A 188 -5.37 -0.07 4.07
C GLN A 188 -4.08 0.74 4.11
N GLN A 189 -2.98 0.20 3.57
CA GLN A 189 -1.69 0.87 3.51
C GLN A 189 -1.72 2.04 2.53
N LEU A 190 -2.33 1.86 1.35
CA LEU A 190 -2.53 2.91 0.36
C LEU A 190 -3.39 4.05 0.91
N GLY A 191 -4.51 3.72 1.57
CA GLY A 191 -5.46 4.69 2.12
C GLY A 191 -4.83 5.71 3.08
N ARG A 192 -3.73 5.36 3.73
CA ARG A 192 -2.97 6.27 4.61
C ARG A 192 -2.39 7.46 3.84
N GLY A 193 -1.96 7.23 2.60
CA GLY A 193 -1.42 8.27 1.72
C GLY A 193 -2.47 9.01 0.91
N LEU A 194 -3.72 8.54 0.81
CA LEU A 194 -4.71 9.16 -0.08
C LEU A 194 -5.42 10.39 0.49
N ARG A 195 -5.22 10.72 1.76
CA ARG A 195 -5.85 11.90 2.36
C ARG A 195 -5.38 13.18 1.68
N LYS A 196 -6.29 14.14 1.58
CA LYS A 196 -5.98 15.47 1.06
C LYS A 196 -4.94 16.18 1.92
N TYR A 197 -4.01 16.84 1.25
CA TYR A 197 -2.96 17.65 1.88
C TYR A 197 -2.65 18.85 0.97
N PRO A 198 -2.24 20.01 1.50
CA PRO A 198 -1.92 21.17 0.68
C PRO A 198 -0.91 20.83 -0.43
N ASN A 199 -1.20 21.25 -1.67
CA ASN A 199 -0.37 21.05 -2.86
C ASN A 199 -0.17 19.57 -3.28
N LYS A 200 -0.95 18.65 -2.76
CA LYS A 200 -0.91 17.24 -3.15
C LYS A 200 -2.02 16.93 -4.15
N GLU A 201 -1.64 16.70 -5.41
CA GLU A 201 -2.55 16.39 -6.51
C GLU A 201 -2.89 14.88 -6.56
N TYR A 202 -1.89 14.02 -6.27
CA TYR A 202 -2.02 12.56 -6.28
C TYR A 202 -0.95 11.91 -5.42
N VAL A 203 -1.07 10.60 -5.22
CA VAL A 203 -0.02 9.76 -4.62
C VAL A 203 0.58 8.86 -5.69
N THR A 204 1.91 8.80 -5.77
CA THR A 204 2.61 7.82 -6.58
C THR A 204 2.76 6.51 -5.79
N VAL A 205 2.39 5.40 -6.41
CA VAL A 205 2.53 4.05 -5.81
C VAL A 205 3.48 3.24 -6.67
N LEU A 206 4.63 2.87 -6.11
CA LEU A 206 5.58 1.96 -6.74
C LEU A 206 5.48 0.60 -6.05
N ASP A 207 5.07 -0.40 -6.79
CA ASP A 207 4.90 -1.76 -6.29
C ASP A 207 5.89 -2.70 -6.98
N PHE A 208 6.90 -3.14 -6.25
CA PHE A 208 7.94 -4.03 -6.74
C PHE A 208 7.43 -5.48 -6.68
N ILE A 209 6.78 -5.89 -7.75
CA ILE A 209 6.00 -7.15 -7.83
C ILE A 209 6.84 -8.40 -8.08
N GLY A 210 8.13 -8.26 -8.35
CA GLY A 210 8.97 -9.37 -8.76
C GLY A 210 8.44 -10.07 -10.01
N ASN A 211 8.60 -11.40 -10.11
CA ASN A 211 8.07 -12.21 -11.22
C ASN A 211 6.64 -12.75 -10.95
N SER A 212 5.92 -12.23 -9.97
CA SER A 212 4.62 -12.76 -9.56
C SER A 212 3.46 -12.10 -10.30
N TYR A 213 3.03 -12.67 -11.43
CA TYR A 213 1.78 -12.32 -12.11
C TYR A 213 0.54 -12.37 -11.18
N LYS A 214 0.54 -13.25 -10.18
CA LYS A 214 -0.56 -13.34 -9.20
C LYS A 214 -0.83 -12.02 -8.51
N ARG A 215 0.20 -11.24 -8.22
CA ARG A 215 0.08 -10.00 -7.49
C ARG A 215 -0.49 -8.87 -8.34
N SER A 216 -0.01 -8.74 -9.58
CA SER A 216 -0.58 -7.77 -10.54
C SER A 216 -2.08 -8.03 -10.74
N VAL A 217 -2.46 -9.31 -10.82
CA VAL A 217 -3.86 -9.74 -10.90
C VAL A 217 -4.63 -9.33 -9.62
N GLN A 218 -4.08 -9.55 -8.43
CA GLN A 218 -4.76 -9.20 -7.18
C GLN A 218 -4.94 -7.70 -7.01
N ILE A 219 -3.95 -6.89 -7.41
CA ILE A 219 -4.04 -5.44 -7.34
C ILE A 219 -5.00 -4.91 -8.39
N ALA A 220 -4.91 -5.40 -9.61
CA ALA A 220 -5.87 -5.08 -10.65
C ALA A 220 -7.29 -5.51 -10.25
N PHE A 221 -7.45 -6.63 -9.53
CA PHE A 221 -8.72 -7.07 -8.96
C PHE A 221 -9.18 -6.13 -7.84
N ALA A 222 -8.26 -5.69 -6.98
CA ALA A 222 -8.55 -4.71 -5.94
C ALA A 222 -8.96 -3.36 -6.50
N LEU A 223 -8.33 -2.96 -7.59
CA LEU A 223 -8.66 -1.75 -8.33
C LEU A 223 -9.88 -1.97 -9.24
N GLY A 224 -10.09 -3.16 -9.77
CA GLY A 224 -11.17 -3.55 -10.65
C GLY A 224 -12.44 -4.04 -9.94
N SER A 225 -12.38 -4.43 -8.66
CA SER A 225 -13.58 -4.57 -7.81
C SER A 225 -14.25 -3.20 -7.59
N LEU A 226 -13.62 -2.17 -8.12
CA LEU A 226 -14.19 -0.85 -8.39
C LEU A 226 -15.15 -0.84 -9.59
N ALA A 227 -15.27 -1.92 -10.36
CA ALA A 227 -16.15 -2.02 -11.50
C ALA A 227 -17.39 -2.86 -11.21
N GLU A 228 -18.55 -2.31 -11.40
CA GLU A 228 -19.87 -2.84 -11.07
C GLU A 228 -20.30 -4.12 -11.81
N ASN A 229 -19.43 -4.80 -12.61
CA ASN A 229 -19.85 -5.89 -13.46
C ASN A 229 -18.84 -7.04 -13.59
N PHE A 230 -19.33 -8.27 -13.37
CA PHE A 230 -18.65 -9.56 -13.65
C PHE A 230 -18.07 -9.67 -15.09
N VAL A 231 -18.61 -8.93 -16.07
CA VAL A 231 -18.08 -8.87 -17.44
C VAL A 231 -16.75 -8.10 -17.49
N MET A 232 -16.58 -7.12 -16.61
CA MET A 232 -15.31 -6.40 -16.43
C MET A 232 -14.23 -7.33 -15.84
N GLU A 233 -14.57 -8.21 -14.91
CA GLU A 233 -13.60 -9.18 -14.34
C GLU A 233 -13.02 -10.10 -15.42
N LYS A 234 -13.83 -10.59 -16.35
CA LYS A 234 -13.35 -11.40 -17.49
C LYS A 234 -12.48 -10.60 -18.46
N ARG A 235 -12.81 -9.34 -18.72
CA ARG A 235 -11.99 -8.45 -19.55
C ARG A 235 -10.68 -8.11 -18.84
N LEU A 236 -10.73 -7.86 -17.53
CA LEU A 236 -9.59 -7.64 -16.66
C LEU A 236 -8.62 -8.81 -16.76
N MET A 237 -9.11 -10.02 -16.54
CA MET A 237 -8.30 -11.25 -16.64
C MET A 237 -7.71 -11.45 -18.04
N ALA A 238 -8.48 -11.18 -19.09
CA ALA A 238 -8.00 -11.31 -20.49
C ALA A 238 -6.96 -10.24 -20.84
N SER A 239 -7.07 -9.04 -20.28
CA SER A 239 -6.10 -7.95 -20.50
C SER A 239 -4.81 -8.18 -19.73
N LEU A 240 -4.91 -8.67 -18.48
CA LEU A 240 -3.75 -9.05 -17.68
C LEU A 240 -2.91 -10.15 -18.34
N VAL A 241 -3.57 -11.12 -19.00
CA VAL A 241 -2.90 -12.18 -19.77
C VAL A 241 -2.21 -11.62 -21.02
N LYS A 242 -2.68 -10.47 -21.55
CA LYS A 242 -2.15 -9.82 -22.76
C LYS A 242 -1.23 -8.64 -22.47
N ASP A 243 -0.95 -8.35 -21.18
CA ASP A 243 -0.26 -7.11 -20.76
C ASP A 243 -0.95 -5.82 -21.27
N ASP A 244 -2.27 -5.87 -21.54
CA ASP A 244 -3.05 -4.74 -22.04
C ASP A 244 -3.97 -4.17 -20.95
N PHE A 245 -3.50 -3.14 -20.29
CA PHE A 245 -4.22 -2.46 -19.21
C PHE A 245 -5.13 -1.33 -19.69
N THR A 246 -5.01 -0.94 -20.97
CA THR A 246 -5.83 0.15 -21.54
C THR A 246 -7.30 -0.21 -21.59
N ALA A 247 -7.62 -1.51 -21.76
CA ALA A 247 -8.99 -2.01 -21.81
C ALA A 247 -9.74 -1.89 -20.46
N LEU A 248 -9.05 -1.53 -19.38
CA LEU A 248 -9.58 -1.51 -18.01
C LEU A 248 -10.00 -0.14 -17.52
N GLY A 249 -9.77 0.93 -18.32
CA GLY A 249 -9.93 2.30 -17.85
C GLY A 249 -8.97 2.67 -16.72
N LEU A 250 -7.94 1.85 -16.50
CA LEU A 250 -6.90 2.12 -15.50
C LEU A 250 -5.84 3.09 -16.01
N THR A 251 -5.87 3.44 -17.31
CA THR A 251 -4.99 4.45 -17.91
C THR A 251 -5.13 5.82 -17.26
N ASP A 252 -6.32 6.16 -16.77
CA ASP A 252 -6.53 7.40 -16.01
C ASP A 252 -5.84 7.37 -14.65
N TYR A 253 -5.47 6.19 -14.15
CA TYR A 253 -4.74 5.97 -12.91
C TYR A 253 -3.24 5.70 -13.13
N GLY A 254 -2.77 5.70 -14.39
CA GLY A 254 -1.36 5.54 -14.73
C GLY A 254 -0.79 4.19 -14.31
N VAL A 255 -1.38 3.09 -14.79
CA VAL A 255 -0.81 1.75 -14.59
C VAL A 255 0.21 1.48 -15.69
N GLU A 256 1.50 1.54 -15.37
CA GLU A 256 2.59 0.98 -16.16
C GLU A 256 3.12 -0.28 -15.46
N ILE A 257 3.32 -1.37 -16.21
CA ILE A 257 3.93 -2.62 -15.72
C ILE A 257 5.24 -2.88 -16.45
#